data_2310ecf224668e7e76bc475534e055cd
#
_entry.id   2310ecf224668e7e76bc475534e055cd
#
_cell.length_a   1.000
_cell.length_b   1.000
_cell.length_c   1.000
_cell.angle_alpha   90.00
_cell.angle_beta   90.00
_cell.angle_gamma   90.00
#
_symmetry.space_group_name_H-M   'P 1'
#
loop_
_entity.id
_entity.type
_entity.pdbx_description
1 polymer ?
#
loop_
_entity_poly.entity_id
_entity_poly.type
_entity_poly.pdbx_seq_one_letter_code
_entity_poly.pdbx_strand_id
1 'polypeptide(L)'
;MLKSTAGGGGIGMRVCRSAAELSDAFEAVKRLGQNNFSDSGVFIEKYIQRARHLEVQVFGDGQGEVIALGVRDCSVQRRNQKVLEETPAPNLPAGMADELCAVAIKLAKAVSYRSAGTVEFVYDSEAERFYFLEVNTRLQVEHGVTEQVWGVDLVRWMIELAAGDLPPLGQLAKGLSLIHI
;
A
#
# COMPACT_ATOMS: atom_id res chain seq x y z
N MET A 1 1.60 18.74 4.38
CA MET A 1 1.28 17.95 5.58
C MET A 1 2.55 17.69 6.36
N LEU A 2 2.52 17.86 7.68
CA LEU A 2 3.59 17.48 8.60
C LEU A 2 3.34 16.06 9.11
N LYS A 3 4.40 15.27 9.19
CA LYS A 3 4.35 13.90 9.72
C LYS A 3 5.50 13.66 10.70
N SER A 4 5.22 12.88 11.76
CA SER A 4 6.27 12.32 12.61
C SER A 4 7.05 11.23 11.85
N THR A 5 8.36 11.18 12.00
CA THR A 5 9.24 10.16 11.38
C THR A 5 8.91 8.74 11.83
N ALA A 6 8.48 8.57 13.07
CA ALA A 6 8.07 7.28 13.62
C ALA A 6 6.55 7.07 13.62
N GLY A 7 5.78 8.00 13.08
CA GLY A 7 4.31 7.94 13.05
C GLY A 7 3.79 6.91 12.03
N GLY A 8 2.70 6.24 12.41
CA GLY A 8 1.99 5.31 11.52
C GLY A 8 0.49 5.30 11.83
N GLY A 9 -0.33 4.73 10.93
CA GLY A 9 -1.78 4.61 11.15
C GLY A 9 -2.52 5.94 11.33
N GLY A 10 -2.00 7.04 10.79
CA GLY A 10 -2.61 8.37 10.91
C GLY A 10 -2.26 9.13 12.20
N ILE A 11 -1.46 8.57 13.09
CA ILE A 11 -1.00 9.24 14.30
C ILE A 11 0.24 10.09 14.00
N GLY A 12 0.28 11.32 14.54
CA GLY A 12 1.43 12.22 14.33
C GLY A 12 1.41 12.92 12.97
N MET A 13 0.23 13.16 12.40
CA MET A 13 0.07 13.91 11.15
C MET A 13 -0.75 15.18 11.36
N ARG A 14 -0.38 16.27 10.63
CA ARG A 14 -1.16 17.52 10.62
C ARG A 14 -1.09 18.21 9.26
N VAL A 15 -2.26 18.53 8.71
CA VAL A 15 -2.36 19.30 7.48
C VAL A 15 -2.20 20.78 7.82
N CYS A 16 -1.33 21.48 7.09
CA CYS A 16 -1.19 22.93 7.12
C CYS A 16 -1.59 23.48 5.76
N ARG A 17 -2.42 24.51 5.75
CA ARG A 17 -2.89 25.18 4.53
C ARG A 17 -2.18 26.51 4.28
N SER A 18 -1.46 27.00 5.27
CA SER A 18 -0.70 28.25 5.20
C SER A 18 0.62 28.13 5.94
N ALA A 19 1.56 29.02 5.63
CA ALA A 19 2.83 29.13 6.34
C ALA A 19 2.63 29.54 7.81
N ALA A 20 1.59 30.31 8.10
CA ALA A 20 1.28 30.75 9.47
C ALA A 20 0.93 29.58 10.41
N GLU A 21 0.32 28.51 9.88
CA GLU A 21 -0.03 27.33 10.65
C GLU A 21 1.16 26.39 10.91
N LEU A 22 2.29 26.60 10.20
CA LEU A 22 3.38 25.63 10.16
C LEU A 22 4.07 25.47 11.52
N SER A 23 4.32 26.58 12.23
CA SER A 23 5.03 26.57 13.51
C SER A 23 4.27 25.81 14.58
N ASP A 24 2.99 26.11 14.75
CA ASP A 24 2.15 25.44 15.75
C ASP A 24 1.92 23.98 15.41
N ALA A 25 1.75 23.68 14.14
CA ALA A 25 1.60 22.30 13.65
C ALA A 25 2.88 21.49 13.87
N PHE A 26 4.05 22.08 13.65
CA PHE A 26 5.34 21.43 13.87
C PHE A 26 5.53 21.01 15.33
N GLU A 27 5.32 21.95 16.25
CA GLU A 27 5.43 21.66 17.69
C GLU A 27 4.40 20.64 18.17
N ALA A 28 3.19 20.66 17.59
CA ALA A 28 2.17 19.66 17.92
C ALA A 28 2.55 18.25 17.44
N VAL A 29 3.02 18.11 16.19
CA VAL A 29 3.44 16.81 15.61
C VAL A 29 4.68 16.28 16.34
N LYS A 30 5.65 17.15 16.65
CA LYS A 30 6.85 16.81 17.43
C LYS A 30 6.50 16.22 18.79
N ARG A 31 5.58 16.87 19.52
CA ARG A 31 5.11 16.36 20.83
C ARG A 31 4.39 15.02 20.70
N LEU A 32 3.56 14.85 19.66
CA LEU A 32 2.87 13.60 19.42
C LEU A 32 3.86 12.47 19.10
N GLY A 33 4.86 12.73 18.28
CA GLY A 33 5.93 11.79 17.97
C GLY A 33 6.70 11.36 19.22
N GLN A 34 7.12 12.35 20.03
CA GLN A 34 7.85 12.08 21.26
C GLN A 34 7.03 11.25 22.26
N ASN A 35 5.74 11.56 22.43
CA ASN A 35 4.90 10.91 23.43
C ASN A 35 4.48 9.48 23.02
N ASN A 36 4.27 9.22 21.74
CA ASN A 36 3.76 7.94 21.26
C ASN A 36 4.85 7.00 20.73
N PHE A 37 5.97 7.54 20.26
CA PHE A 37 7.00 6.75 19.56
C PHE A 37 8.42 7.00 20.09
N SER A 38 8.59 7.85 21.12
CA SER A 38 9.90 8.28 21.65
C SER A 38 10.80 8.90 20.55
N ASP A 39 10.21 9.47 19.51
CA ASP A 39 10.89 10.12 18.38
C ASP A 39 10.26 11.48 18.12
N SER A 40 11.08 12.52 18.10
CA SER A 40 10.67 13.91 17.85
C SER A 40 10.90 14.36 16.41
N GLY A 41 11.33 13.46 15.53
CA GLY A 41 11.56 13.76 14.13
C GLY A 41 10.25 14.13 13.41
N VAL A 42 10.32 15.16 12.55
CA VAL A 42 9.18 15.66 11.76
C VAL A 42 9.66 15.95 10.35
N PHE A 43 8.85 15.56 9.37
CA PHE A 43 9.10 15.89 7.97
C PHE A 43 7.84 16.45 7.30
N ILE A 44 8.03 17.05 6.14
CA ILE A 44 6.98 17.70 5.37
C ILE A 44 6.73 16.90 4.09
N GLU A 45 5.46 16.62 3.81
CA GLU A 45 5.01 16.05 2.56
C GLU A 45 4.00 16.96 1.86
N LYS A 46 3.95 16.88 0.51
CA LYS A 46 2.86 17.49 -0.26
C LYS A 46 1.54 16.85 0.16
N TYR A 47 0.56 17.66 0.49
CA TYR A 47 -0.80 17.20 0.75
C TYR A 47 -1.62 17.19 -0.54
N ILE A 48 -2.17 16.03 -0.89
CA ILE A 48 -3.04 15.84 -2.04
C ILE A 48 -4.47 15.86 -1.56
N GLN A 49 -5.25 16.82 -2.02
CA GLN A 49 -6.60 17.07 -1.49
C GLN A 49 -7.62 16.02 -1.93
N ARG A 50 -7.52 15.55 -3.18
CA ARG A 50 -8.40 14.53 -3.77
C ARG A 50 -7.64 13.23 -4.02
N ALA A 51 -7.04 12.74 -2.94
CA ALA A 51 -6.28 11.52 -2.97
C ALA A 51 -7.18 10.30 -2.96
N ARG A 52 -6.87 9.32 -3.83
CA ARG A 52 -7.31 7.95 -3.64
C ARG A 52 -6.19 7.16 -2.99
N HIS A 53 -6.56 6.25 -2.13
CA HIS A 53 -5.65 5.29 -1.52
C HIS A 53 -5.69 4.01 -2.34
N LEU A 54 -4.66 3.81 -3.15
CA LEU A 54 -4.52 2.61 -3.98
C LEU A 54 -3.42 1.72 -3.41
N GLU A 55 -3.60 0.41 -3.52
CA GLU A 55 -2.61 -0.53 -3.04
C GLU A 55 -2.51 -1.74 -3.95
N VAL A 56 -1.29 -2.26 -4.08
CA VAL A 56 -1.00 -3.45 -4.88
C VAL A 56 -0.66 -4.62 -3.95
N GLN A 57 -1.44 -5.69 -4.05
CA GLN A 57 -1.09 -6.95 -3.38
C GLN A 57 0.09 -7.58 -4.10
N VAL A 58 1.17 -7.81 -3.39
CA VAL A 58 2.33 -8.54 -3.92
C VAL A 58 2.55 -9.85 -3.17
N PHE A 59 3.18 -10.80 -3.86
CA PHE A 59 3.68 -12.03 -3.25
C PHE A 59 5.06 -12.35 -3.84
N GLY A 60 6.05 -12.57 -3.00
CA GLY A 60 7.43 -12.85 -3.39
C GLY A 60 7.92 -14.19 -2.84
N ASP A 61 8.82 -14.83 -3.58
CA ASP A 61 9.44 -16.11 -3.18
C ASP A 61 10.69 -15.93 -2.28
N GLY A 62 11.20 -14.70 -2.18
CA GLY A 62 12.45 -14.42 -1.48
C GLY A 62 13.72 -14.73 -2.29
N GLN A 63 13.57 -15.14 -3.55
CA GLN A 63 14.66 -15.49 -4.45
C GLN A 63 14.73 -14.57 -5.69
N GLY A 64 13.89 -13.54 -5.71
CA GLY A 64 13.86 -12.54 -6.76
C GLY A 64 12.65 -12.61 -7.69
N GLU A 65 11.79 -13.63 -7.57
CA GLU A 65 10.50 -13.63 -8.23
C GLU A 65 9.43 -12.97 -7.36
N VAL A 66 8.64 -12.12 -7.98
CA VAL A 66 7.52 -11.40 -7.36
C VAL A 66 6.38 -11.31 -8.35
N ILE A 67 5.16 -11.56 -7.89
CA ILE A 67 3.93 -11.34 -8.64
C ILE A 67 3.09 -10.26 -7.96
N ALA A 68 2.26 -9.57 -8.76
CA ALA A 68 1.23 -8.65 -8.30
C ALA A 68 -0.15 -9.24 -8.59
N LEU A 69 -1.05 -9.11 -7.62
CA LEU A 69 -2.43 -9.61 -7.68
C LEU A 69 -3.42 -8.43 -7.77
N GLY A 70 -3.14 -7.51 -8.70
CA GLY A 70 -3.99 -6.36 -8.98
C GLY A 70 -3.95 -5.25 -7.95
N VAL A 71 -4.80 -4.27 -8.20
CA VAL A 71 -4.88 -3.02 -7.44
C VAL A 71 -6.19 -2.98 -6.67
N ARG A 72 -6.11 -2.72 -5.36
CA ARG A 72 -7.27 -2.38 -4.53
C ARG A 72 -7.41 -0.87 -4.38
N ASP A 73 -8.63 -0.40 -4.31
CA ASP A 73 -8.98 0.94 -3.85
C ASP A 73 -9.48 0.87 -2.41
N CYS A 74 -8.78 1.55 -1.52
CA CYS A 74 -9.09 1.63 -0.10
C CYS A 74 -9.38 3.08 0.33
N SER A 75 -9.94 3.88 -0.56
CA SER A 75 -10.18 5.32 -0.33
C SER A 75 -11.30 5.60 0.65
N VAL A 76 -12.25 4.65 0.82
CA VAL A 76 -13.34 4.80 1.80
C VAL A 76 -12.80 4.52 3.20
N GLN A 77 -12.48 5.60 3.91
CA GLN A 77 -11.83 5.52 5.22
C GLN A 77 -12.58 6.35 6.27
N ARG A 78 -12.51 5.91 7.52
CA ARG A 78 -12.95 6.66 8.68
C ARG A 78 -11.77 6.87 9.61
N ARG A 79 -11.38 8.13 9.84
CA ARG A 79 -10.21 8.48 10.68
C ARG A 79 -8.93 7.74 10.27
N ASN A 80 -8.66 7.70 8.96
CA ASN A 80 -7.54 6.99 8.33
C ASN A 80 -7.56 5.46 8.50
N GLN A 81 -8.70 4.87 8.86
CA GLN A 81 -8.91 3.42 8.86
C GLN A 81 -9.74 3.02 7.65
N LYS A 82 -9.30 2.04 6.90
CA LYS A 82 -10.02 1.45 5.78
C LYS A 82 -11.35 0.88 6.28
N VAL A 83 -12.44 1.14 5.56
CA VAL A 83 -13.80 0.69 5.89
C VAL A 83 -14.40 -0.14 4.77
N LEU A 84 -14.06 0.20 3.52
CA LEU A 84 -14.48 -0.52 2.34
C LEU A 84 -13.31 -0.57 1.37
N GLU A 85 -13.06 -1.76 0.85
CA GLU A 85 -12.03 -2.06 -0.13
C GLU A 85 -12.66 -2.73 -1.34
N GLU A 86 -12.22 -2.34 -2.52
CA GLU A 86 -12.69 -2.92 -3.78
C GLU A 86 -11.53 -3.23 -4.73
N THR A 87 -11.67 -4.31 -5.47
CA THR A 87 -10.71 -4.70 -6.52
C THR A 87 -11.46 -5.35 -7.69
N PRO A 88 -11.08 -5.08 -8.95
CA PRO A 88 -10.08 -4.11 -9.38
C PRO A 88 -10.43 -2.67 -8.99
N ALA A 89 -9.44 -1.82 -8.75
CA ALA A 89 -9.68 -0.41 -8.45
C ALA A 89 -10.45 0.26 -9.59
N PRO A 90 -11.66 0.83 -9.33
CA PRO A 90 -12.52 1.35 -10.39
C PRO A 90 -12.01 2.67 -10.95
N ASN A 91 -12.42 2.99 -12.18
CA ASN A 91 -12.22 4.30 -12.82
C ASN A 91 -10.75 4.79 -12.81
N LEU A 92 -9.81 3.89 -12.98
CA LEU A 92 -8.42 4.25 -13.26
C LEU A 92 -8.23 4.53 -14.75
N PRO A 93 -7.37 5.47 -15.14
CA PRO A 93 -6.96 5.63 -16.53
C PRO A 93 -6.39 4.34 -17.10
N ALA A 94 -6.54 4.16 -18.40
CA ALA A 94 -6.00 2.99 -19.10
C ALA A 94 -4.49 2.84 -18.84
N GLY A 95 -4.06 1.63 -18.47
CA GLY A 95 -2.65 1.33 -18.17
C GLY A 95 -2.17 1.73 -16.76
N MET A 96 -2.93 2.52 -16.00
CA MET A 96 -2.52 2.96 -14.65
C MET A 96 -2.38 1.78 -13.68
N ALA A 97 -3.30 0.81 -13.74
CA ALA A 97 -3.22 -0.38 -12.89
C ALA A 97 -1.96 -1.20 -13.19
N ASP A 98 -1.62 -1.34 -14.47
CA ASP A 98 -0.42 -2.07 -14.90
C ASP A 98 0.86 -1.35 -14.45
N GLU A 99 0.87 -0.02 -14.53
CA GLU A 99 1.99 0.80 -14.06
C GLU A 99 2.20 0.67 -12.56
N LEU A 100 1.13 0.75 -11.76
CA LEU A 100 1.16 0.52 -10.31
C LEU A 100 1.70 -0.87 -9.97
N CYS A 101 1.21 -1.91 -10.64
CA CYS A 101 1.69 -3.29 -10.47
C CYS A 101 3.17 -3.42 -10.83
N ALA A 102 3.61 -2.83 -11.95
CA ALA A 102 5.00 -2.87 -12.38
C ALA A 102 5.95 -2.19 -11.38
N VAL A 103 5.54 -1.02 -10.85
CA VAL A 103 6.32 -0.32 -9.81
C VAL A 103 6.39 -1.14 -8.52
N ALA A 104 5.28 -1.72 -8.09
CA ALA A 104 5.23 -2.56 -6.88
C ALA A 104 6.13 -3.81 -7.02
N ILE A 105 6.08 -4.49 -8.16
CA ILE A 105 6.95 -5.64 -8.47
C ILE A 105 8.42 -5.20 -8.46
N LYS A 106 8.74 -4.09 -9.11
CA LYS A 106 10.13 -3.57 -9.17
C LYS A 106 10.67 -3.28 -7.77
N LEU A 107 9.87 -2.65 -6.92
CA LEU A 107 10.23 -2.35 -5.54
C LEU A 107 10.47 -3.63 -4.73
N ALA A 108 9.53 -4.58 -4.78
CA ALA A 108 9.63 -5.83 -4.05
C ALA A 108 10.80 -6.71 -4.53
N LYS A 109 11.07 -6.75 -5.84
CA LYS A 109 12.24 -7.45 -6.40
C LYS A 109 13.56 -6.87 -5.92
N ALA A 110 13.66 -5.55 -5.78
CA ALA A 110 14.89 -4.87 -5.35
C ALA A 110 15.36 -5.30 -3.95
N VAL A 111 14.45 -5.84 -3.13
CA VAL A 111 14.74 -6.30 -1.76
C VAL A 111 14.57 -7.82 -1.62
N SER A 112 14.44 -8.56 -2.72
CA SER A 112 14.15 -10.00 -2.71
C SER A 112 13.00 -10.34 -1.75
N TYR A 113 11.89 -9.59 -1.88
CA TYR A 113 10.76 -9.68 -0.97
C TYR A 113 10.23 -11.12 -0.86
N ARG A 114 9.90 -11.55 0.35
CA ARG A 114 9.39 -12.90 0.61
C ARG A 114 8.03 -12.84 1.29
N SER A 115 7.09 -13.67 0.80
CA SER A 115 5.74 -13.82 1.32
C SER A 115 4.76 -12.74 0.84
N ALA A 116 3.57 -12.65 1.45
CA ALA A 116 2.56 -11.66 1.12
C ALA A 116 2.92 -10.28 1.67
N GLY A 117 2.68 -9.26 0.87
CA GLY A 117 2.84 -7.86 1.25
C GLY A 117 1.99 -6.95 0.39
N THR A 118 1.92 -5.69 0.77
CA THR A 118 1.14 -4.69 0.06
C THR A 118 1.95 -3.42 -0.12
N VAL A 119 2.01 -2.92 -1.34
CA VAL A 119 2.62 -1.62 -1.67
C VAL A 119 1.52 -0.59 -1.80
N GLU A 120 1.55 0.43 -0.97
CA GLU A 120 0.53 1.48 -0.91
C GLU A 120 0.96 2.73 -1.67
N PHE A 121 -0.02 3.35 -2.33
CA PHE A 121 0.16 4.56 -3.13
C PHE A 121 -0.93 5.58 -2.84
N VAL A 122 -0.57 6.84 -2.92
CA VAL A 122 -1.50 7.96 -2.98
C VAL A 122 -1.66 8.34 -4.44
N TYR A 123 -2.87 8.24 -4.98
CA TYR A 123 -3.18 8.62 -6.34
C TYR A 123 -3.89 9.99 -6.36
N ASP A 124 -3.28 10.95 -7.06
CA ASP A 124 -3.84 12.28 -7.31
C ASP A 124 -4.70 12.21 -8.58
N SER A 125 -6.02 12.18 -8.40
CA SER A 125 -6.97 12.07 -9.52
C SER A 125 -7.03 13.30 -10.42
N GLU A 126 -6.57 14.47 -9.95
CA GLU A 126 -6.54 15.69 -10.76
C GLU A 126 -5.30 15.74 -11.65
N ALA A 127 -4.17 15.29 -11.12
CA ALA A 127 -2.91 15.25 -11.86
C ALA A 127 -2.69 13.94 -12.61
N GLU A 128 -3.56 12.94 -12.41
CA GLU A 128 -3.43 11.56 -12.91
C GLU A 128 -2.05 10.96 -12.60
N ARG A 129 -1.59 11.14 -11.35
CA ARG A 129 -0.28 10.69 -10.88
C ARG A 129 -0.41 9.96 -9.56
N PHE A 130 0.40 8.93 -9.39
CA PHE A 130 0.52 8.26 -8.11
C PHE A 130 1.89 8.53 -7.47
N TYR A 131 1.91 8.41 -6.16
CA TYR A 131 3.10 8.57 -5.33
C TYR A 131 3.16 7.40 -4.36
N PHE A 132 4.36 6.88 -4.16
CA PHE A 132 4.62 5.85 -3.16
C PHE A 132 4.26 6.36 -1.76
N LEU A 133 3.57 5.54 -0.98
CA LEU A 133 3.23 5.86 0.40
C LEU A 133 4.04 5.01 1.39
N GLU A 134 3.79 3.70 1.39
CA GLU A 134 4.49 2.76 2.29
C GLU A 134 4.39 1.32 1.78
N VAL A 135 5.13 0.42 2.43
CA VAL A 135 4.99 -1.03 2.24
C VAL A 135 4.55 -1.67 3.55
N ASN A 136 3.47 -2.42 3.50
CA ASN A 136 3.08 -3.28 4.60
C ASN A 136 3.68 -4.68 4.37
N THR A 137 4.69 -5.02 5.17
CA THR A 137 5.45 -6.28 5.04
C THR A 137 4.75 -7.44 5.78
N ARG A 138 3.45 -7.54 5.60
CA ARG A 138 2.57 -8.54 6.21
C ARG A 138 1.30 -8.70 5.39
N LEU A 139 0.58 -9.78 5.62
CA LEU A 139 -0.78 -9.91 5.15
C LEU A 139 -1.67 -8.86 5.84
N GLN A 140 -2.53 -8.21 5.08
CA GLN A 140 -3.50 -7.23 5.58
C GLN A 140 -4.90 -7.83 5.68
N VAL A 141 -5.78 -7.20 6.47
CA VAL A 141 -7.16 -7.66 6.68
C VAL A 141 -7.93 -7.72 5.36
N GLU A 142 -7.70 -6.78 4.48
CA GLU A 142 -8.34 -6.60 3.17
C GLU A 142 -7.86 -7.57 2.07
N HIS A 143 -6.99 -8.53 2.38
CA HIS A 143 -6.50 -9.51 1.39
C HIS A 143 -7.63 -10.35 0.78
N GLY A 144 -8.69 -10.60 1.54
CA GLY A 144 -9.78 -11.49 1.15
C GLY A 144 -10.50 -11.06 -0.14
N VAL A 145 -10.64 -9.76 -0.40
CA VAL A 145 -11.25 -9.27 -1.65
C VAL A 145 -10.38 -9.62 -2.86
N THR A 146 -9.05 -9.55 -2.72
CA THR A 146 -8.12 -10.00 -3.77
C THR A 146 -8.21 -11.49 -4.01
N GLU A 147 -8.25 -12.29 -2.95
CA GLU A 147 -8.39 -13.75 -3.06
C GLU A 147 -9.64 -14.16 -3.81
N GLN A 148 -10.78 -13.51 -3.53
CA GLN A 148 -12.04 -13.80 -4.20
C GLN A 148 -11.99 -13.47 -5.69
N VAL A 149 -11.36 -12.37 -6.08
CA VAL A 149 -11.27 -11.95 -7.49
C VAL A 149 -10.27 -12.78 -8.26
N TRP A 150 -9.15 -13.14 -7.64
CA TRP A 150 -8.07 -13.87 -8.31
C TRP A 150 -8.17 -15.40 -8.15
N GLY A 151 -9.07 -15.90 -7.32
CA GLY A 151 -9.24 -17.33 -7.06
C GLY A 151 -8.02 -17.96 -6.38
N VAL A 152 -7.37 -17.23 -5.49
CA VAL A 152 -6.16 -17.66 -4.79
C VAL A 152 -6.38 -17.70 -3.28
N ASP A 153 -5.50 -18.40 -2.56
CA ASP A 153 -5.44 -18.44 -1.10
C ASP A 153 -4.03 -18.03 -0.67
N LEU A 154 -3.89 -16.76 -0.28
CA LEU A 154 -2.62 -16.19 0.12
C LEU A 154 -2.08 -16.78 1.42
N VAL A 155 -2.96 -17.13 2.34
CA VAL A 155 -2.57 -17.77 3.60
C VAL A 155 -1.97 -19.15 3.32
N ARG A 156 -2.61 -19.92 2.46
CA ARG A 156 -2.08 -21.20 1.99
C ARG A 156 -0.72 -21.03 1.33
N TRP A 157 -0.57 -20.08 0.42
CA TRP A 157 0.72 -19.80 -0.23
C TRP A 157 1.82 -19.42 0.77
N MET A 158 1.48 -18.65 1.81
CA MET A 158 2.42 -18.32 2.88
C MET A 158 2.90 -19.56 3.63
N ILE A 159 2.00 -20.51 3.91
CA ILE A 159 2.31 -21.77 4.58
C ILE A 159 3.16 -22.66 3.67
N GLU A 160 2.77 -22.83 2.41
CA GLU A 160 3.50 -23.62 1.42
C GLU A 160 4.91 -23.05 1.16
N LEU A 161 5.03 -21.71 1.10
CA LEU A 161 6.33 -21.03 0.99
C LEU A 161 7.22 -21.30 2.22
N ALA A 162 6.64 -21.28 3.41
CA ALA A 162 7.39 -21.55 4.64
C ALA A 162 7.84 -22.99 4.73
N ALA A 163 7.02 -23.94 4.25
CA ALA A 163 7.34 -25.36 4.17
C ALA A 163 8.34 -25.71 3.04
N GLY A 164 8.50 -24.82 2.05
CA GLY A 164 9.33 -25.09 0.87
C GLY A 164 8.59 -25.83 -0.25
N ASP A 165 7.27 -25.93 -0.16
CA ASP A 165 6.41 -26.70 -1.06
C ASP A 165 5.65 -25.82 -2.08
N LEU A 166 5.84 -24.48 -2.03
CA LEU A 166 5.17 -23.57 -2.95
C LEU A 166 5.68 -23.78 -4.38
N PRO A 167 4.79 -23.99 -5.37
CA PRO A 167 5.19 -24.02 -6.76
C PRO A 167 5.83 -22.70 -7.21
N PRO A 168 6.71 -22.70 -8.24
CA PRO A 168 7.28 -21.48 -8.79
C PRO A 168 6.20 -20.45 -9.10
N LEU A 169 6.41 -19.17 -8.70
CA LEU A 169 5.43 -18.10 -8.85
C LEU A 169 4.98 -17.91 -10.30
N GLY A 170 5.87 -18.11 -11.26
CA GLY A 170 5.53 -18.04 -12.69
C GLY A 170 4.52 -19.11 -13.14
N GLN A 171 4.38 -20.23 -12.43
CA GLN A 171 3.34 -21.23 -12.70
C GLN A 171 2.01 -20.81 -12.07
N LEU A 172 2.03 -20.27 -10.86
CA LEU A 172 0.84 -19.73 -10.20
C LEU A 172 0.25 -18.58 -11.00
N ALA A 173 1.08 -17.65 -11.48
CA ALA A 173 0.64 -16.51 -12.27
C ALA A 173 -0.05 -16.88 -13.60
N LYS A 174 0.36 -17.97 -14.25
CA LYS A 174 -0.26 -18.43 -15.52
C LYS A 174 -1.70 -18.94 -15.34
N GLY A 175 -2.05 -19.39 -14.16
CA GLY A 175 -3.41 -19.79 -13.80
C GLY A 175 -4.34 -18.63 -13.45
N LEU A 176 -3.77 -17.44 -13.25
CA LEU A 176 -4.50 -16.25 -12.84
C LEU A 176 -5.13 -15.57 -14.06
N SER A 177 -6.32 -16.00 -14.43
CA SER A 177 -7.16 -15.28 -15.39
C SER A 177 -8.03 -14.31 -14.60
N LEU A 178 -8.05 -13.05 -14.98
CA LEU A 178 -9.06 -12.11 -14.52
C LEU A 178 -10.43 -12.71 -14.86
N ILE A 179 -11.13 -13.18 -13.86
CA ILE A 179 -12.54 -13.53 -14.01
C ILE A 179 -13.25 -12.18 -14.15
N HIS A 180 -13.56 -11.80 -15.38
CA HIS A 180 -14.47 -10.70 -15.62
C HIS A 180 -15.85 -11.13 -15.11
N ILE A 181 -16.23 -10.59 -13.99
CA ILE A 181 -17.61 -10.63 -13.51
C ILE A 181 -18.36 -9.47 -14.16
#